data_94be00aafd5ef21ad63f1c68fcdb44e3
#
_entry.id   94be00aafd5ef21ad63f1c68fcdb44e3
#
_cell.length_a   1.000
_cell.length_b   1.000
_cell.length_c   1.000
_cell.angle_alpha   90.00
_cell.angle_beta   90.00
_cell.angle_gamma   90.00
#
_symmetry.space_group_name_H-M   'P 1'
#
loop_
_entity.id
_entity.type
_entity.pdbx_description
1 polymer ?
#
loop_
_entity_poly.entity_id
_entity_poly.type
_entity_poly.pdbx_seq_one_letter_code
_entity_poly.pdbx_strand_id
1 'polypeptide(L)'
;MREELQALKEQALAELGAVTTPDELKDLRIKYLGKKGPMTEILRGMGALPAEXXXXXXXXXXXXXQIVNEVKSALETAINAKTEVLEAESLKARLANEKVDITLPGRTQNCGHLHPVTLTLREIKKIFMRMGFDVMEGPEIESDYYNFEALNLPQDHPARDMQDTFYITEKFLLRTQTSPVQARTMQACEPDTPIRMIAPGTVYRNDYDATHSPMFHQVEGLVLGENISLADLKGTLETFCKEMFGGSVEIRLRPSYFPFTEPSAEVDISCVICGGKGCRVCKNSGWLEILGSGMVHPNVLRMSGYDPDKINGYAFGMGVERIAMLKYGIDDLRLFFENDLRFIRQFK
;
A
#
# COMPACT_ATOMS: atom_id res chain seq x y z
N MET A 1 -21.86 14.96 -77.01
CA MET A 1 -21.82 15.84 -75.82
C MET A 1 -22.55 15.22 -74.62
N ARG A 2 -23.84 14.87 -74.73
CA ARG A 2 -24.58 14.22 -73.63
C ARG A 2 -23.95 12.90 -73.22
N GLU A 3 -23.58 12.07 -74.21
CA GLU A 3 -22.88 10.80 -74.00
C GLU A 3 -21.53 10.98 -73.38
N GLU A 4 -20.80 12.03 -73.77
CA GLU A 4 -19.49 12.37 -73.22
C GLU A 4 -19.60 12.77 -71.75
N LEU A 5 -20.62 13.55 -71.39
CA LEU A 5 -20.88 13.93 -70.00
C LEU A 5 -21.25 12.73 -69.15
N GLN A 6 -22.06 11.81 -69.70
CA GLN A 6 -22.43 10.59 -68.99
C GLN A 6 -21.24 9.68 -68.80
N ALA A 7 -20.39 9.54 -69.81
CA ALA A 7 -19.17 8.72 -69.75
C ALA A 7 -18.19 9.36 -68.71
N LEU A 8 -18.09 10.67 -68.69
CA LEU A 8 -17.26 11.39 -67.71
C LEU A 8 -17.74 11.17 -66.30
N LYS A 9 -19.07 11.23 -66.11
CA LYS A 9 -19.72 10.97 -64.81
C LYS A 9 -19.40 9.54 -64.33
N GLU A 10 -19.57 8.55 -65.21
CA GLU A 10 -19.30 7.14 -64.87
C GLU A 10 -17.83 6.92 -64.54
N GLN A 11 -16.93 7.51 -65.31
CA GLN A 11 -15.50 7.45 -65.07
C GLN A 11 -15.14 8.06 -63.72
N ALA A 12 -15.69 9.23 -63.42
CA ALA A 12 -15.44 9.92 -62.15
C ALA A 12 -15.96 9.12 -60.98
N LEU A 13 -17.17 8.53 -61.08
CA LEU A 13 -17.73 7.73 -59.99
C LEU A 13 -16.95 6.45 -59.80
N ALA A 14 -16.42 5.82 -60.88
CA ALA A 14 -15.55 4.64 -60.77
C ALA A 14 -14.27 4.98 -60.06
N GLU A 15 -13.63 6.08 -60.45
CA GLU A 15 -12.39 6.56 -59.76
C GLU A 15 -12.66 6.92 -58.31
N LEU A 16 -13.81 7.49 -58.03
CA LEU A 16 -14.21 7.84 -56.67
C LEU A 16 -14.33 6.59 -55.80
N GLY A 17 -14.89 5.50 -56.33
CA GLY A 17 -14.99 4.22 -55.64
C GLY A 17 -13.64 3.64 -55.25
N ALA A 18 -12.60 3.95 -56.01
CA ALA A 18 -11.25 3.46 -55.75
C ALA A 18 -10.44 4.33 -54.81
N VAL A 19 -10.95 5.51 -54.47
CA VAL A 19 -10.26 6.46 -53.56
C VAL A 19 -10.23 5.89 -52.14
N THR A 20 -9.08 5.91 -51.53
CA THR A 20 -8.87 5.41 -50.15
C THR A 20 -8.32 6.44 -49.19
N THR A 21 -7.82 7.58 -49.65
CA THR A 21 -7.26 8.62 -48.83
C THR A 21 -7.90 10.00 -49.11
N PRO A 22 -7.93 10.89 -48.12
CA PRO A 22 -8.41 12.26 -48.31
C PRO A 22 -7.65 13.05 -49.38
N ASP A 23 -6.34 12.80 -49.56
CA ASP A 23 -5.53 13.50 -50.58
C ASP A 23 -5.92 13.03 -52.00
N GLU A 24 -6.16 11.72 -52.16
CA GLU A 24 -6.65 11.19 -53.44
C GLU A 24 -8.01 11.79 -53.79
N LEU A 25 -8.88 11.96 -52.80
CA LEU A 25 -10.21 12.57 -52.98
C LEU A 25 -10.10 14.03 -53.42
N LYS A 26 -9.19 14.77 -52.79
CA LYS A 26 -8.92 16.16 -53.13
C LYS A 26 -8.42 16.29 -54.56
N ASP A 27 -7.52 15.42 -54.94
CA ASP A 27 -6.99 15.38 -56.31
C ASP A 27 -8.08 15.06 -57.33
N LEU A 28 -8.96 14.12 -57.03
CA LEU A 28 -10.08 13.78 -57.85
C LEU A 28 -11.02 14.96 -58.03
N ARG A 29 -11.33 15.69 -56.97
CA ARG A 29 -12.18 16.88 -57.02
C ARG A 29 -11.59 17.94 -57.95
N ILE A 30 -10.29 18.19 -57.85
CA ILE A 30 -9.58 19.13 -58.69
C ILE A 30 -9.60 18.63 -60.16
N LYS A 31 -9.37 17.35 -60.38
CA LYS A 31 -9.34 16.76 -61.71
C LYS A 31 -10.64 16.93 -62.47
N TYR A 32 -11.81 16.69 -61.79
CA TYR A 32 -13.10 16.69 -62.44
C TYR A 32 -13.87 18.01 -62.29
N LEU A 33 -13.76 18.69 -61.17
CA LEU A 33 -14.55 19.89 -60.87
C LEU A 33 -13.65 21.17 -60.83
N GLY A 34 -12.38 21.05 -61.12
CA GLY A 34 -11.47 22.20 -61.09
C GLY A 34 -11.66 23.11 -62.31
N LYS A 35 -11.08 24.27 -62.23
CA LYS A 35 -11.17 25.31 -63.30
C LYS A 35 -10.60 24.83 -64.66
N LYS A 36 -9.69 23.87 -64.65
CA LYS A 36 -9.10 23.32 -65.84
C LYS A 36 -9.61 21.85 -66.10
N GLY A 37 -10.70 21.47 -65.45
CA GLY A 37 -11.23 20.15 -65.58
C GLY A 37 -12.10 19.96 -66.83
N PRO A 38 -12.37 18.68 -67.20
CA PRO A 38 -13.09 18.36 -68.43
C PRO A 38 -14.46 19.00 -68.51
N MET A 39 -15.16 19.22 -67.39
CA MET A 39 -16.47 19.84 -67.35
C MET A 39 -16.38 21.30 -67.75
N THR A 40 -15.35 22.03 -67.27
CA THR A 40 -15.15 23.40 -67.63
C THR A 40 -14.76 23.54 -69.10
N GLU A 41 -14.00 22.59 -69.61
CA GLU A 41 -13.62 22.56 -71.03
C GLU A 41 -14.84 22.32 -71.95
N ILE A 42 -15.76 21.42 -71.54
CA ILE A 42 -17.01 21.18 -72.27
C ILE A 42 -17.85 22.47 -72.27
N LEU A 43 -17.94 23.18 -71.15
CA LEU A 43 -18.68 24.45 -71.06
C LEU A 43 -18.04 25.52 -71.94
N ARG A 44 -16.75 25.59 -72.02
CA ARG A 44 -16.01 26.54 -72.87
C ARG A 44 -16.22 26.20 -74.36
N GLY A 45 -16.24 24.91 -74.71
CA GLY A 45 -16.54 24.46 -76.05
C GLY A 45 -17.90 24.86 -76.51
N MET A 46 -18.88 24.85 -75.62
CA MET A 46 -20.24 25.30 -75.92
C MET A 46 -20.31 26.80 -76.20
N GLY A 47 -19.50 27.59 -75.55
CA GLY A 47 -19.44 29.06 -75.77
C GLY A 47 -18.75 29.46 -77.06
N ALA A 48 -18.05 28.53 -77.69
CA ALA A 48 -17.29 28.76 -78.91
C ALA A 48 -18.07 28.32 -80.18
N LEU A 49 -19.29 27.82 -80.06
CA LEU A 49 -20.14 27.39 -81.20
C LEU A 49 -20.62 28.59 -81.96
N PRO A 50 -20.69 28.54 -83.35
CA PRO A 50 -21.16 29.62 -84.20
C PRO A 50 -22.57 30.09 -83.86
N ALA A 51 -22.86 31.43 -84.05
CA ALA A 51 -24.15 32.05 -83.73
C ALA A 51 -25.30 31.50 -84.56
N GLU A 52 -25.08 30.79 -85.65
CA GLU A 52 -26.11 30.22 -86.55
C GLU A 52 -27.00 29.13 -85.95
N UNK A 53 -26.63 28.65 -85.02
CA UNK A 53 -27.44 27.65 -84.37
C UNK A 53 -27.99 28.13 -83.06
N UNK A 54 -28.02 29.17 -82.99
CA UNK A 54 -28.45 29.87 -81.88
C UNK A 54 -29.76 29.38 -81.26
N UNK A 55 -30.59 29.32 -82.12
CA UNK A 55 -31.91 28.91 -81.74
C UNK A 55 -31.93 27.45 -81.20
N UNK A 56 -31.31 26.76 -81.76
CA UNK A 56 -31.21 25.42 -81.42
C UNK A 56 -30.17 25.18 -80.34
N UNK A 57 -29.32 25.91 -80.36
CA UNK A 57 -28.25 25.94 -79.47
C UNK A 57 -28.68 26.40 -78.06
N UNK A 58 -29.54 27.32 -78.14
CA UNK A 58 -30.09 27.78 -76.94
C UNK A 58 -30.83 26.73 -76.16
N UNK A 59 -31.46 26.13 -76.84
CA UNK A 59 -32.10 24.97 -76.31
C UNK A 59 -31.15 23.87 -75.91
N UNK A 60 -30.36 23.70 -76.63
CA UNK A 60 -29.35 22.71 -76.41
C UNK A 60 -28.34 23.10 -75.35
N UNK A 61 -28.21 24.26 -75.32
CA UNK A 61 -27.36 24.91 -74.35
C UNK A 61 -27.99 24.86 -72.95
N UNK A 62 -29.13 25.18 -73.00
CA UNK A 62 -29.85 25.06 -71.84
C UNK A 62 -29.91 23.66 -71.31
N UNK A 63 -30.06 22.96 -72.06
CA UNK A 63 -30.05 21.55 -71.78
C UNK A 63 -28.72 21.01 -71.44
N UNK A 64 -27.85 21.54 -71.97
CA UNK A 64 -26.55 21.14 -71.74
C UNK A 64 -26.04 21.76 -70.44
N UNK A 65 -26.39 22.86 -70.25
CA UNK A 65 -26.17 23.52 -69.11
C UNK A 65 -26.83 22.90 -67.97
N GLN A 66 -27.95 22.38 -67.99
CA GLN A 66 -28.72 21.64 -67.01
C GLN A 66 -28.02 20.27 -66.75
N ILE A 67 -27.69 19.61 -67.78
CA ILE A 67 -27.02 18.28 -67.73
C ILE A 67 -25.68 18.45 -67.05
N VAL A 68 -24.88 19.43 -67.41
CA VAL A 68 -23.57 19.70 -66.81
C VAL A 68 -23.75 19.99 -65.29
N ASN A 69 -24.77 20.81 -64.97
CA ASN A 69 -25.04 21.10 -63.54
C ASN A 69 -25.51 19.85 -62.78
N GLU A 70 -26.30 19.04 -63.43
CA GLU A 70 -26.77 17.75 -62.85
C GLU A 70 -25.59 16.82 -62.59
N VAL A 71 -24.69 16.67 -63.53
CA VAL A 71 -23.49 15.83 -63.39
C VAL A 71 -22.59 16.43 -62.34
N LYS A 72 -22.39 17.74 -62.35
CA LYS A 72 -21.56 18.41 -61.37
C LYS A 72 -22.13 18.24 -59.97
N SER A 73 -23.45 18.43 -59.81
CA SER A 73 -24.14 18.26 -58.54
C SER A 73 -24.04 16.80 -58.04
N ALA A 74 -24.24 15.85 -58.94
CA ALA A 74 -24.13 14.42 -58.61
C ALA A 74 -22.71 14.08 -58.16
N LEU A 75 -21.69 14.60 -58.84
CA LEU A 75 -20.28 14.39 -58.46
C LEU A 75 -19.97 15.04 -57.13
N GLU A 76 -20.44 16.25 -56.88
CA GLU A 76 -20.25 16.95 -55.60
C GLU A 76 -20.91 16.15 -54.48
N THR A 77 -22.12 15.68 -54.68
CA THR A 77 -22.85 14.87 -53.70
C THR A 77 -22.08 13.58 -53.40
N ALA A 78 -21.60 12.89 -54.43
CA ALA A 78 -20.83 11.65 -54.31
C ALA A 78 -19.50 11.92 -53.60
N ILE A 79 -18.79 13.00 -53.94
CA ILE A 79 -17.54 13.37 -53.32
C ILE A 79 -17.74 13.73 -51.83
N ASN A 80 -18.80 14.49 -51.52
CA ASN A 80 -19.11 14.83 -50.14
C ASN A 80 -19.46 13.60 -49.30
N ALA A 81 -20.23 12.65 -49.89
CA ALA A 81 -20.53 11.38 -49.24
C ALA A 81 -19.27 10.57 -48.98
N LYS A 82 -18.35 10.52 -49.94
CA LYS A 82 -17.07 9.81 -49.80
C LYS A 82 -16.19 10.49 -48.74
N THR A 83 -16.22 11.83 -48.68
CA THR A 83 -15.51 12.59 -47.67
C THR A 83 -15.95 12.17 -46.26
N GLU A 84 -17.25 12.09 -46.04
CA GLU A 84 -17.82 11.66 -44.76
C GLU A 84 -17.35 10.24 -44.39
N VAL A 85 -17.40 9.32 -45.36
CA VAL A 85 -16.98 7.92 -45.16
C VAL A 85 -15.47 7.88 -44.79
N LEU A 86 -14.62 8.59 -45.51
CA LEU A 86 -13.17 8.60 -45.25
C LEU A 86 -12.83 9.24 -43.92
N GLU A 87 -13.53 10.32 -43.58
CA GLU A 87 -13.34 10.97 -42.28
C GLU A 87 -13.76 10.05 -41.13
N ALA A 88 -14.88 9.33 -41.29
CA ALA A 88 -15.34 8.38 -40.28
C ALA A 88 -14.35 7.23 -40.11
N GLU A 89 -13.84 6.69 -41.23
CA GLU A 89 -12.84 5.63 -41.20
C GLU A 89 -11.53 6.09 -40.56
N SER A 90 -11.09 7.32 -40.91
CA SER A 90 -9.89 7.92 -40.34
C SER A 90 -10.03 8.10 -38.83
N LEU A 91 -11.18 8.61 -38.38
CA LEU A 91 -11.45 8.78 -36.96
C LEU A 91 -11.47 7.44 -36.23
N LYS A 92 -12.13 6.44 -36.83
CA LYS A 92 -12.17 5.08 -36.26
C LYS A 92 -10.78 4.49 -36.08
N ALA A 93 -9.94 4.63 -37.11
CA ALA A 93 -8.54 4.13 -37.06
C ALA A 93 -7.73 4.88 -36.00
N ARG A 94 -7.89 6.21 -35.91
CA ARG A 94 -7.20 7.00 -34.92
C ARG A 94 -7.62 6.61 -33.51
N LEU A 95 -8.91 6.45 -33.27
CA LEU A 95 -9.42 6.07 -31.94
C LEU A 95 -8.93 4.66 -31.54
N ALA A 96 -8.83 3.74 -32.50
CA ALA A 96 -8.31 2.41 -32.24
C ALA A 96 -6.83 2.45 -31.84
N ASN A 97 -6.05 3.29 -32.52
CA ASN A 97 -4.62 3.43 -32.27
C ASN A 97 -4.32 4.23 -30.98
N GLU A 98 -5.20 5.14 -30.61
CA GLU A 98 -5.07 5.98 -29.42
C GLU A 98 -5.70 5.33 -28.19
N LYS A 99 -6.02 4.06 -28.23
CA LYS A 99 -6.65 3.34 -27.13
C LYS A 99 -5.75 3.40 -25.89
N VAL A 100 -6.29 3.89 -24.79
CA VAL A 100 -5.59 4.02 -23.51
C VAL A 100 -6.16 2.98 -22.55
N ASP A 101 -5.26 2.29 -21.84
CA ASP A 101 -5.66 1.35 -20.80
C ASP A 101 -6.13 2.14 -19.58
N ILE A 102 -7.44 2.18 -19.39
CA ILE A 102 -8.04 2.95 -18.29
C ILE A 102 -7.83 2.31 -16.91
N THR A 103 -7.27 1.09 -16.86
CA THR A 103 -6.93 0.44 -15.60
C THR A 103 -5.58 0.90 -15.06
N LEU A 104 -4.77 1.57 -15.88
CA LEU A 104 -3.50 2.12 -15.40
C LEU A 104 -3.76 3.22 -14.37
N PRO A 105 -2.96 3.25 -13.30
CA PRO A 105 -3.11 4.31 -12.31
C PRO A 105 -2.78 5.68 -12.90
N GLY A 106 -3.50 6.67 -12.45
CA GLY A 106 -3.22 8.06 -12.82
C GLY A 106 -2.00 8.60 -12.09
N ARG A 107 -1.71 9.88 -12.26
CA ARG A 107 -0.66 10.54 -11.50
C ARG A 107 -1.04 10.55 -10.03
N THR A 108 -0.18 9.95 -9.20
CA THR A 108 -0.37 9.94 -7.76
C THR A 108 0.58 10.96 -7.13
N GLN A 109 0.10 11.65 -6.12
CA GLN A 109 0.99 12.49 -5.31
C GLN A 109 1.81 11.58 -4.42
N ASN A 110 3.07 11.94 -4.21
CA ASN A 110 3.94 11.23 -3.29
C ASN A 110 3.55 11.60 -1.86
N CYS A 111 2.73 10.77 -1.23
CA CYS A 111 2.37 10.93 0.17
C CYS A 111 3.41 10.23 1.04
N GLY A 112 3.66 10.80 2.20
CA GLY A 112 4.52 10.15 3.19
C GLY A 112 3.86 8.89 3.73
N HIS A 113 4.69 7.98 4.23
CA HIS A 113 4.24 6.72 4.82
C HIS A 113 4.85 6.59 6.21
N LEU A 114 4.10 6.01 7.12
CA LEU A 114 4.64 5.69 8.44
C LEU A 114 5.49 4.42 8.34
N HIS A 115 6.56 4.41 9.09
CA HIS A 115 7.43 3.23 9.21
C HIS A 115 6.60 2.06 9.80
N PRO A 116 6.81 0.82 9.34
CA PRO A 116 6.02 -0.31 9.83
C PRO A 116 6.14 -0.54 11.34
N VAL A 117 7.27 -0.22 11.96
CA VAL A 117 7.40 -0.27 13.42
C VAL A 117 6.46 0.75 14.08
N THR A 118 6.38 1.96 13.52
CA THR A 118 5.47 3.00 14.04
C THR A 118 4.01 2.55 13.91
N LEU A 119 3.63 1.98 12.77
CA LEU A 119 2.28 1.47 12.55
C LEU A 119 1.94 0.38 13.57
N THR A 120 2.84 -0.57 13.75
CA THR A 120 2.65 -1.68 14.68
C THR A 120 2.54 -1.17 16.11
N LEU A 121 3.43 -0.26 16.50
CA LEU A 121 3.43 0.31 17.85
C LEU A 121 2.12 1.07 18.14
N ARG A 122 1.64 1.85 17.17
CA ARG A 122 0.35 2.55 17.31
C ARG A 122 -0.79 1.57 17.51
N GLU A 123 -0.80 0.48 16.77
CA GLU A 123 -1.83 -0.54 16.88
C GLU A 123 -1.78 -1.25 18.24
N ILE A 124 -0.59 -1.62 18.69
CA ILE A 124 -0.41 -2.23 20.02
C ILE A 124 -0.95 -1.30 21.11
N LYS A 125 -0.54 -0.03 21.08
CA LYS A 125 -1.02 0.98 22.05
C LYS A 125 -2.54 1.08 22.03
N LYS A 126 -3.13 1.16 20.84
CA LYS A 126 -4.57 1.31 20.68
C LYS A 126 -5.33 0.11 21.28
N ILE A 127 -4.83 -1.10 21.06
CA ILE A 127 -5.44 -2.32 21.60
C ILE A 127 -5.44 -2.26 23.15
N PHE A 128 -4.27 -1.98 23.75
CA PHE A 128 -4.17 -1.96 25.21
C PHE A 128 -4.93 -0.79 25.84
N MET A 129 -4.92 0.37 25.19
CA MET A 129 -5.69 1.52 25.70
C MET A 129 -7.20 1.20 25.73
N ARG A 130 -7.69 0.46 24.74
CA ARG A 130 -9.10 0.03 24.75
C ARG A 130 -9.40 -0.97 25.86
N MET A 131 -8.37 -1.64 26.36
CA MET A 131 -8.51 -2.56 27.51
C MET A 131 -8.28 -1.85 28.85
N GLY A 132 -8.15 -0.53 28.84
CA GLY A 132 -8.00 0.27 30.07
C GLY A 132 -6.57 0.41 30.56
N PHE A 133 -5.57 0.17 29.72
CA PHE A 133 -4.17 0.35 30.11
C PHE A 133 -3.74 1.80 29.89
N ASP A 134 -3.04 2.36 30.86
CA ASP A 134 -2.35 3.65 30.72
C ASP A 134 -1.04 3.44 29.98
N VAL A 135 -0.62 4.44 29.20
CA VAL A 135 0.67 4.39 28.50
C VAL A 135 1.68 5.23 29.32
N MET A 136 2.73 4.58 29.79
CA MET A 136 3.75 5.18 30.62
C MET A 136 5.08 5.21 29.88
N GLU A 137 5.89 6.23 30.14
CA GLU A 137 7.21 6.38 29.51
C GLU A 137 8.29 6.58 30.57
N GLY A 138 9.52 6.28 30.20
CA GLY A 138 10.68 6.46 31.05
C GLY A 138 11.93 6.74 30.23
N PRO A 139 13.05 7.00 30.91
CA PRO A 139 14.30 7.36 30.21
C PRO A 139 14.93 6.18 29.50
N GLU A 140 15.56 6.44 28.35
CA GLU A 140 16.35 5.44 27.62
C GLU A 140 17.72 5.23 28.26
N ILE A 141 18.33 6.30 28.77
CA ILE A 141 19.54 6.20 29.61
C ILE A 141 19.06 5.95 31.02
N GLU A 142 19.29 4.73 31.50
CA GLU A 142 18.69 4.26 32.73
C GLU A 142 19.76 3.93 33.75
N SER A 143 19.39 3.94 35.01
CA SER A 143 20.30 3.50 36.08
C SER A 143 20.36 1.98 36.13
N ASP A 144 21.49 1.48 36.53
CA ASP A 144 21.69 0.04 36.79
C ASP A 144 20.65 -0.48 37.79
N TYR A 145 20.34 0.33 38.79
CA TYR A 145 19.33 -0.01 39.80
C TYR A 145 17.97 -0.34 39.15
N TYR A 146 17.43 0.54 38.31
CA TYR A 146 16.12 0.32 37.70
C TYR A 146 16.14 -0.75 36.61
N ASN A 147 17.27 -0.85 35.89
CA ASN A 147 17.35 -1.83 34.82
C ASN A 147 17.56 -3.26 35.32
N PHE A 148 18.13 -3.41 36.51
CA PHE A 148 18.48 -4.73 37.03
C PHE A 148 18.04 -4.96 38.48
N GLU A 149 18.55 -4.21 39.46
CA GLU A 149 18.30 -4.50 40.87
C GLU A 149 16.82 -4.50 41.22
N ALA A 150 16.09 -3.45 40.83
CA ALA A 150 14.67 -3.30 41.12
C ALA A 150 13.82 -4.41 40.46
N LEU A 151 14.40 -5.12 39.51
CA LEU A 151 13.75 -6.19 38.76
C LEU A 151 14.24 -7.59 39.19
N ASN A 152 14.74 -7.70 40.43
CA ASN A 152 15.22 -8.95 41.01
C ASN A 152 16.48 -9.49 40.32
N LEU A 153 17.34 -8.56 39.83
CA LEU A 153 18.63 -8.90 39.22
C LEU A 153 19.75 -8.20 39.99
N PRO A 154 20.14 -8.76 41.19
CA PRO A 154 21.22 -8.15 41.93
C PRO A 154 22.55 -8.26 41.18
N GLN A 155 23.58 -7.53 41.62
CA GLN A 155 24.85 -7.39 40.90
C GLN A 155 25.49 -8.72 40.54
N ASP A 156 25.34 -9.74 41.39
CA ASP A 156 25.97 -11.05 41.20
C ASP A 156 25.08 -12.05 40.47
N HIS A 157 23.90 -11.64 40.01
CA HIS A 157 22.95 -12.56 39.38
C HIS A 157 23.47 -13.01 37.99
N PRO A 158 23.49 -14.32 37.71
CA PRO A 158 24.01 -14.80 36.43
C PRO A 158 23.22 -14.32 35.21
N ALA A 159 21.97 -13.99 35.35
CA ALA A 159 21.16 -13.47 34.23
C ALA A 159 21.65 -12.13 33.71
N ARG A 160 22.42 -11.36 34.50
CA ARG A 160 23.03 -10.11 34.03
C ARG A 160 24.05 -10.37 32.93
N ASP A 161 24.82 -11.47 33.05
CA ASP A 161 25.85 -11.83 32.08
C ASP A 161 25.24 -12.32 30.76
N MET A 162 23.97 -12.68 30.77
CA MET A 162 23.25 -13.14 29.60
C MET A 162 22.75 -11.97 28.73
N GLN A 163 22.80 -10.74 29.25
CA GLN A 163 22.35 -9.56 28.51
C GLN A 163 23.55 -8.71 28.09
N ASP A 164 23.71 -8.55 26.79
CA ASP A 164 24.74 -7.68 26.23
C ASP A 164 24.28 -6.23 26.40
N THR A 165 24.83 -5.56 27.41
CA THR A 165 24.41 -4.22 27.84
C THR A 165 25.42 -3.16 27.41
N PHE A 166 24.93 -2.06 26.87
CA PHE A 166 25.77 -0.88 26.60
C PHE A 166 25.81 -0.01 27.84
N TYR A 167 26.93 -0.04 28.57
CA TYR A 167 27.15 0.82 29.72
C TYR A 167 27.73 2.16 29.29
N ILE A 168 27.20 3.25 29.86
CA ILE A 168 27.73 4.60 29.67
C ILE A 168 28.73 4.89 30.78
N THR A 169 28.37 4.57 32.03
CA THR A 169 29.21 4.60 33.20
C THR A 169 28.96 3.32 34.00
N GLU A 170 29.61 3.18 35.14
CA GLU A 170 29.36 2.03 36.03
C GLU A 170 27.90 1.99 36.52
N LYS A 171 27.25 3.16 36.60
CA LYS A 171 25.88 3.29 37.16
C LYS A 171 24.81 3.49 36.12
N PHE A 172 25.15 3.90 34.89
CA PHE A 172 24.19 4.24 33.86
C PHE A 172 24.47 3.45 32.59
N LEU A 173 23.35 3.09 31.92
CA LEU A 173 23.39 2.23 30.74
C LEU A 173 22.27 2.64 29.79
N LEU A 174 22.31 2.08 28.60
CA LEU A 174 21.16 2.12 27.68
C LEU A 174 20.24 0.96 28.09
N ARG A 175 19.01 1.25 28.42
CA ARG A 175 18.08 0.23 28.95
C ARG A 175 17.94 -0.94 27.97
N THR A 176 17.94 -2.15 28.50
CA THR A 176 17.86 -3.38 27.72
C THR A 176 16.42 -3.86 27.55
N GLN A 177 15.48 -3.20 28.24
CA GLN A 177 14.05 -3.53 28.27
C GLN A 177 13.30 -2.30 28.78
N THR A 178 11.98 -2.29 28.66
CA THR A 178 11.18 -1.18 29.22
C THR A 178 10.65 -1.50 30.62
N SER A 179 11.06 -2.62 31.22
CA SER A 179 10.71 -3.02 32.59
C SER A 179 11.05 -1.94 33.63
N PRO A 180 12.14 -1.16 33.50
CA PRO A 180 12.40 -0.08 34.47
C PRO A 180 11.22 0.88 34.64
N VAL A 181 10.42 1.11 33.60
CA VAL A 181 9.25 1.98 33.68
C VAL A 181 8.22 1.41 34.67
N GLN A 182 8.10 0.08 34.72
CA GLN A 182 7.22 -0.60 35.67
C GLN A 182 7.68 -0.28 37.13
N ALA A 183 8.96 -0.44 37.41
CA ALA A 183 9.51 -0.14 38.74
C ALA A 183 9.33 1.32 39.09
N ARG A 184 9.61 2.23 38.17
CA ARG A 184 9.43 3.67 38.37
C ARG A 184 7.98 4.00 38.66
N THR A 185 7.04 3.40 37.93
CA THR A 185 5.61 3.65 38.13
C THR A 185 5.14 3.14 39.48
N MET A 186 5.55 1.93 39.86
CA MET A 186 5.23 1.39 41.18
C MET A 186 5.75 2.30 42.31
N GLN A 187 6.97 2.78 42.19
CA GLN A 187 7.59 3.60 43.22
C GLN A 187 6.99 5.01 43.29
N ALA A 188 6.40 5.48 42.19
CA ALA A 188 5.73 6.79 42.14
C ALA A 188 4.31 6.76 42.70
N CYS A 189 3.72 5.57 42.86
CA CYS A 189 2.37 5.41 43.41
C CYS A 189 2.42 5.22 44.92
N GLU A 190 1.29 5.49 45.58
CA GLU A 190 1.11 5.07 46.98
C GLU A 190 1.23 3.55 47.05
N PRO A 191 1.85 2.99 48.08
CA PRO A 191 1.97 1.55 48.22
C PRO A 191 0.64 0.83 48.06
N ASP A 192 0.68 -0.30 47.40
CA ASP A 192 -0.47 -1.20 47.17
C ASP A 192 -1.58 -0.60 46.27
N THR A 193 -1.26 0.45 45.52
CA THR A 193 -2.16 1.02 44.51
C THR A 193 -2.29 0.07 43.30
N PRO A 194 -3.50 -0.27 42.87
CA PRO A 194 -3.65 -1.03 41.64
C PRO A 194 -3.07 -0.28 40.42
N ILE A 195 -2.45 -1.02 39.49
CA ILE A 195 -1.84 -0.47 38.28
C ILE A 195 -2.29 -1.30 37.09
N ARG A 196 -2.50 -0.61 35.98
CA ARG A 196 -2.75 -1.24 34.67
C ARG A 196 -2.09 -0.36 33.63
N MET A 197 -0.90 -0.76 33.18
CA MET A 197 -0.09 0.09 32.32
C MET A 197 0.65 -0.70 31.24
N ILE A 198 1.00 -0.02 30.15
CA ILE A 198 2.01 -0.49 29.21
C ILE A 198 3.12 0.53 29.15
N ALA A 199 4.33 0.05 28.85
CA ALA A 199 5.52 0.88 28.68
C ALA A 199 6.14 0.59 27.32
N PRO A 200 5.75 1.36 26.29
CA PRO A 200 6.41 1.25 24.99
C PRO A 200 7.67 2.08 24.95
N GLY A 201 8.67 1.63 24.21
CA GLY A 201 9.88 2.42 24.05
C GLY A 201 11.01 1.70 23.35
N THR A 202 12.04 2.48 23.05
CA THR A 202 13.27 1.99 22.43
C THR A 202 14.15 1.32 23.49
N VAL A 203 14.75 0.21 23.12
CA VAL A 203 15.66 -0.55 23.99
C VAL A 203 16.92 -0.91 23.21
N TYR A 204 17.98 -1.31 23.92
CA TYR A 204 19.30 -1.49 23.33
C TYR A 204 19.96 -2.76 23.88
N ARG A 205 20.57 -3.55 22.98
CA ARG A 205 21.36 -4.72 23.35
C ARG A 205 22.53 -4.84 22.37
N ASN A 206 23.68 -5.23 22.85
CA ASN A 206 24.86 -5.36 22.01
C ASN A 206 24.83 -6.67 21.22
N ASP A 207 23.93 -6.73 20.25
CA ASP A 207 23.69 -7.91 19.44
C ASP A 207 23.22 -7.48 18.04
N TYR A 208 23.63 -8.20 16.98
CA TYR A 208 23.28 -7.84 15.61
C TYR A 208 23.34 -9.04 14.68
N ASP A 209 22.19 -9.42 14.11
CA ASP A 209 22.11 -10.42 13.04
C ASP A 209 20.75 -10.28 12.34
N ALA A 210 20.32 -11.26 11.54
CA ALA A 210 19.04 -11.21 10.82
C ALA A 210 17.84 -11.21 11.77
N THR A 211 18.04 -11.60 13.05
CA THR A 211 16.97 -11.67 14.04
C THR A 211 17.20 -10.74 15.24
N HIS A 212 18.34 -10.06 15.30
CA HIS A 212 18.71 -9.15 16.38
C HIS A 212 19.23 -7.82 15.85
N SER A 213 18.87 -6.74 16.52
CA SER A 213 19.35 -5.38 16.24
C SER A 213 19.87 -4.77 17.54
N PRO A 214 20.94 -3.95 17.48
CA PRO A 214 21.40 -3.27 18.69
C PRO A 214 20.40 -2.27 19.24
N MET A 215 19.46 -1.82 18.43
CA MET A 215 18.38 -0.94 18.83
C MET A 215 17.08 -1.53 18.29
N PHE A 216 16.09 -1.69 19.15
CA PHE A 216 14.77 -2.17 18.75
C PHE A 216 13.73 -1.60 19.72
N HIS A 217 12.49 -2.03 19.59
CA HIS A 217 11.39 -1.48 20.36
C HIS A 217 10.68 -2.59 21.14
N GLN A 218 10.27 -2.26 22.35
CA GLN A 218 9.49 -3.16 23.19
C GLN A 218 8.22 -2.46 23.66
N VAL A 219 7.20 -3.26 23.93
CA VAL A 219 6.07 -2.86 24.76
C VAL A 219 5.98 -3.87 25.88
N GLU A 220 6.06 -3.39 27.12
CA GLU A 220 5.86 -4.23 28.29
C GLU A 220 4.60 -3.78 29.01
N GLY A 221 3.95 -4.70 29.69
CA GLY A 221 2.73 -4.42 30.42
C GLY A 221 2.83 -4.89 31.85
N LEU A 222 2.09 -4.20 32.74
CA LEU A 222 2.02 -4.53 34.16
C LEU A 222 0.57 -4.33 34.63
N VAL A 223 0.03 -5.34 35.29
CA VAL A 223 -1.25 -5.23 35.97
C VAL A 223 -1.03 -5.68 37.43
N LEU A 224 -1.35 -4.78 38.36
CA LEU A 224 -1.30 -5.08 39.80
C LEU A 224 -2.68 -4.84 40.39
N GLY A 225 -3.06 -5.68 41.34
CA GLY A 225 -4.34 -5.54 42.04
C GLY A 225 -4.51 -6.66 43.06
N GLU A 226 -5.66 -6.69 43.64
CA GLU A 226 -6.02 -7.76 44.58
C GLU A 226 -6.51 -8.98 43.79
N ASN A 227 -6.03 -10.16 44.14
CA ASN A 227 -6.51 -11.43 43.59
C ASN A 227 -6.35 -11.55 42.06
N ILE A 228 -5.28 -11.00 41.52
CA ILE A 228 -4.96 -11.15 40.10
C ILE A 228 -4.36 -12.53 39.87
N SER A 229 -4.84 -13.22 38.84
CA SER A 229 -4.46 -14.62 38.60
C SER A 229 -3.73 -14.80 37.27
N LEU A 230 -3.10 -15.94 37.10
CA LEU A 230 -2.51 -16.37 35.84
C LEU A 230 -3.57 -16.46 34.73
N ALA A 231 -4.81 -16.80 35.10
CA ALA A 231 -5.92 -16.81 34.15
C ALA A 231 -6.24 -15.43 33.65
N ASP A 232 -6.10 -14.40 34.50
CA ASP A 232 -6.26 -13.00 34.08
C ASP A 232 -5.19 -12.59 33.04
N LEU A 233 -3.95 -13.03 33.25
CA LEU A 233 -2.86 -12.83 32.29
C LEU A 233 -3.21 -13.48 30.96
N LYS A 234 -3.62 -14.75 30.98
CA LYS A 234 -3.98 -15.48 29.78
C LYS A 234 -5.10 -14.78 29.02
N GLY A 235 -6.14 -14.33 29.71
CA GLY A 235 -7.27 -13.63 29.10
C GLY A 235 -6.87 -12.33 28.42
N THR A 236 -6.00 -11.55 29.09
CA THR A 236 -5.48 -10.29 28.52
C THR A 236 -4.69 -10.56 27.25
N LEU A 237 -3.79 -11.55 27.28
CA LEU A 237 -2.93 -11.86 26.14
C LEU A 237 -3.74 -12.48 25.00
N GLU A 238 -4.74 -13.32 25.31
CA GLU A 238 -5.63 -13.88 24.30
C GLU A 238 -6.38 -12.76 23.55
N THR A 239 -6.91 -11.80 24.29
CA THR A 239 -7.60 -10.65 23.72
C THR A 239 -6.65 -9.85 22.81
N PHE A 240 -5.45 -9.56 23.30
CA PHE A 240 -4.44 -8.85 22.52
C PHE A 240 -4.12 -9.60 21.23
N CYS A 241 -3.83 -10.89 21.32
CA CYS A 241 -3.42 -11.68 20.16
C CYS A 241 -4.53 -11.77 19.10
N LYS A 242 -5.77 -11.92 19.52
CA LYS A 242 -6.92 -11.97 18.61
C LYS A 242 -7.14 -10.61 17.92
N GLU A 243 -7.00 -9.52 18.65
CA GLU A 243 -7.12 -8.18 18.08
C GLU A 243 -5.98 -7.89 17.09
N MET A 244 -4.76 -8.34 17.41
CA MET A 244 -3.57 -8.05 16.60
C MET A 244 -3.46 -8.93 15.37
N PHE A 245 -3.76 -10.23 15.51
CA PHE A 245 -3.50 -11.24 14.47
C PHE A 245 -4.74 -11.86 13.87
N GLY A 246 -5.92 -11.59 14.43
CA GLY A 246 -7.18 -12.12 13.94
C GLY A 246 -7.84 -13.10 14.91
N GLY A 247 -9.17 -13.16 14.86
CA GLY A 247 -9.97 -13.89 15.84
C GLY A 247 -9.79 -15.40 15.87
N SER A 248 -9.20 -15.99 14.83
CA SER A 248 -8.97 -17.43 14.77
C SER A 248 -7.68 -17.88 15.46
N VAL A 249 -6.85 -16.93 15.87
CA VAL A 249 -5.57 -17.22 16.53
C VAL A 249 -5.82 -17.82 17.92
N GLU A 250 -5.09 -18.87 18.24
CA GLU A 250 -5.09 -19.51 19.57
C GLU A 250 -3.76 -19.20 20.25
N ILE A 251 -3.76 -19.13 21.58
CA ILE A 251 -2.54 -18.95 22.35
C ILE A 251 -2.25 -20.18 23.20
N ARG A 252 -0.97 -20.39 23.53
CA ARG A 252 -0.57 -21.35 24.52
C ARG A 252 0.55 -20.77 25.37
N LEU A 253 0.59 -21.13 26.63
CA LEU A 253 1.64 -20.73 27.56
C LEU A 253 2.57 -21.90 27.83
N ARG A 254 3.87 -21.70 27.65
CA ARG A 254 4.90 -22.71 27.94
C ARG A 254 5.71 -22.24 29.15
N PRO A 255 5.99 -23.13 30.14
CA PRO A 255 6.81 -22.73 31.27
C PRO A 255 8.16 -22.15 30.82
N SER A 256 8.60 -21.10 31.52
CA SER A 256 9.87 -20.45 31.25
C SER A 256 10.48 -19.90 32.54
N TYR A 257 11.57 -19.17 32.43
CA TYR A 257 12.20 -18.50 33.55
C TYR A 257 12.53 -17.07 33.19
N PHE A 258 12.08 -16.14 34.03
CA PHE A 258 12.53 -14.75 34.03
C PHE A 258 12.76 -14.33 35.48
N PRO A 259 13.83 -13.57 35.78
CA PRO A 259 14.10 -13.21 37.18
C PRO A 259 13.02 -12.33 37.82
N PHE A 260 12.28 -11.57 37.02
CA PHE A 260 11.28 -10.62 37.53
C PHE A 260 9.86 -11.22 37.59
N THR A 261 9.67 -12.46 37.21
CA THR A 261 8.37 -13.14 37.28
C THR A 261 8.52 -14.56 37.85
N GLU A 262 7.46 -15.03 38.53
CA GLU A 262 7.36 -16.42 39.00
C GLU A 262 5.90 -16.71 39.33
N PRO A 263 5.25 -17.69 38.63
CA PRO A 263 5.78 -18.46 37.51
C PRO A 263 5.91 -17.60 36.27
N SER A 264 6.78 -18.06 35.37
CA SER A 264 7.02 -17.38 34.07
C SER A 264 6.54 -18.27 32.93
N ALA A 265 6.15 -17.63 31.83
CA ALA A 265 5.66 -18.34 30.65
C ALA A 265 6.04 -17.60 29.36
N GLU A 266 6.56 -18.36 28.40
CA GLU A 266 6.59 -17.90 27.01
C GLU A 266 5.19 -18.04 26.42
N VAL A 267 4.83 -17.14 25.56
CA VAL A 267 3.50 -17.17 24.93
C VAL A 267 3.67 -17.38 23.42
N ASP A 268 3.03 -18.43 22.94
CA ASP A 268 3.00 -18.78 21.52
C ASP A 268 1.60 -18.52 20.97
N ILE A 269 1.54 -18.15 19.69
CA ILE A 269 0.29 -18.10 18.92
C ILE A 269 0.30 -19.21 17.88
N SER A 270 -0.89 -19.69 17.52
CA SER A 270 -1.01 -20.57 16.35
C SER A 270 -0.46 -19.84 15.15
N CYS A 271 0.31 -20.54 14.30
CA CYS A 271 1.06 -19.90 13.22
C CYS A 271 0.11 -19.14 12.28
N VAL A 272 0.32 -17.85 12.13
CA VAL A 272 -0.49 -16.97 11.27
C VAL A 272 -0.23 -17.20 9.79
N ILE A 273 0.85 -17.88 9.44
CA ILE A 273 1.21 -18.17 8.05
C ILE A 273 0.51 -19.44 7.56
N CYS A 274 0.52 -20.52 8.35
CA CYS A 274 -0.02 -21.82 7.93
C CYS A 274 -1.30 -22.20 8.68
N GLY A 275 -1.81 -21.36 9.57
CA GLY A 275 -3.01 -21.65 10.35
C GLY A 275 -2.85 -22.80 11.33
N GLY A 276 -1.61 -23.08 11.76
CA GLY A 276 -1.32 -24.15 12.71
C GLY A 276 -0.99 -25.50 12.09
N LYS A 277 -1.00 -25.60 10.78
CA LYS A 277 -0.75 -26.89 10.08
C LYS A 277 0.73 -27.28 10.04
N GLY A 278 1.62 -26.33 10.17
CA GLY A 278 3.05 -26.52 10.04
C GLY A 278 3.58 -25.93 8.74
N CYS A 279 4.65 -25.15 8.82
CA CYS A 279 5.30 -24.53 7.67
C CYS A 279 6.75 -24.20 8.04
N ARG A 280 7.49 -23.71 7.05
CA ARG A 280 8.89 -23.32 7.25
C ARG A 280 9.06 -22.25 8.33
N VAL A 281 8.15 -21.27 8.39
CA VAL A 281 8.23 -20.16 9.35
C VAL A 281 8.09 -20.66 10.79
N CYS A 282 7.15 -21.55 11.06
CA CYS A 282 6.95 -22.12 12.39
C CYS A 282 7.79 -23.40 12.62
N LYS A 283 8.68 -23.74 11.67
CA LYS A 283 9.53 -24.94 11.73
C LYS A 283 8.69 -26.20 11.94
N ASN A 284 7.55 -26.24 11.27
CA ASN A 284 6.57 -27.33 11.27
C ASN A 284 5.91 -27.60 12.63
N SER A 285 6.08 -26.69 13.61
CA SER A 285 5.45 -26.84 14.93
C SER A 285 3.98 -26.42 14.97
N GLY A 286 3.58 -25.52 14.06
CA GLY A 286 2.25 -24.90 14.08
C GLY A 286 2.15 -23.73 15.04
N TRP A 287 3.21 -23.37 15.76
CA TRP A 287 3.22 -22.33 16.79
C TRP A 287 4.36 -21.34 16.58
N LEU A 288 4.12 -20.08 16.93
CA LEU A 288 5.11 -19.01 16.86
C LEU A 288 5.20 -18.32 18.21
N GLU A 289 6.39 -18.29 18.77
CA GLU A 289 6.65 -17.56 20.01
C GLU A 289 6.60 -16.06 19.75
N ILE A 290 5.84 -15.31 20.56
CA ILE A 290 5.66 -13.88 20.37
C ILE A 290 6.08 -13.02 21.56
N LEU A 291 5.95 -13.52 22.79
CA LEU A 291 6.26 -12.69 23.96
C LEU A 291 6.55 -13.55 25.20
N GLY A 292 7.17 -12.90 26.20
CA GLY A 292 7.37 -13.49 27.50
C GLY A 292 6.43 -12.85 28.52
N SER A 293 6.08 -13.61 29.57
CA SER A 293 5.12 -13.15 30.57
C SER A 293 5.27 -13.90 31.89
N GLY A 294 4.53 -13.51 32.90
CA GLY A 294 4.45 -14.23 34.15
C GLY A 294 3.80 -13.42 35.24
N MET A 295 3.67 -14.04 36.42
CA MET A 295 3.22 -13.32 37.62
C MET A 295 4.41 -12.56 38.19
N VAL A 296 4.19 -11.32 38.63
CA VAL A 296 5.25 -10.45 39.15
C VAL A 296 5.89 -11.11 40.36
N HIS A 297 7.22 -11.20 40.34
CA HIS A 297 7.98 -11.80 41.42
C HIS A 297 7.78 -11.01 42.73
N PRO A 298 7.57 -11.68 43.87
CA PRO A 298 7.42 -10.97 45.16
C PRO A 298 8.56 -10.01 45.47
N ASN A 299 9.80 -10.33 45.09
CA ASN A 299 10.94 -9.44 45.33
C ASN A 299 10.82 -8.12 44.55
N VAL A 300 10.26 -8.17 43.33
CA VAL A 300 10.03 -6.95 42.53
C VAL A 300 9.01 -6.06 43.24
N LEU A 301 7.95 -6.65 43.75
CA LEU A 301 6.92 -5.91 44.52
C LEU A 301 7.53 -5.27 45.76
N ARG A 302 8.28 -6.03 46.57
CA ARG A 302 8.94 -5.52 47.79
C ARG A 302 9.90 -4.39 47.49
N MET A 303 10.72 -4.54 46.47
CA MET A 303 11.70 -3.52 46.09
C MET A 303 11.06 -2.20 45.68
N SER A 304 9.81 -2.25 45.20
CA SER A 304 9.07 -1.06 44.80
C SER A 304 8.06 -0.60 45.85
N GLY A 305 8.15 -1.15 47.09
CA GLY A 305 7.35 -0.70 48.22
C GLY A 305 5.96 -1.33 48.30
N TYR A 306 5.69 -2.35 47.52
CA TYR A 306 4.40 -3.08 47.52
C TYR A 306 4.48 -4.30 48.43
N ASP A 307 3.37 -4.62 49.09
CA ASP A 307 3.24 -5.79 49.94
C ASP A 307 2.72 -6.98 49.13
N PRO A 308 3.55 -8.00 48.84
CA PRO A 308 3.10 -9.13 48.02
C PRO A 308 2.01 -9.99 48.67
N ASP A 309 1.75 -9.84 49.99
CA ASP A 309 0.64 -10.50 50.66
C ASP A 309 -0.72 -9.82 50.36
N LYS A 310 -0.70 -8.54 49.97
CA LYS A 310 -1.89 -7.77 49.65
C LYS A 310 -2.14 -7.61 48.15
N ILE A 311 -1.06 -7.40 47.39
CA ILE A 311 -1.14 -7.10 45.98
C ILE A 311 -0.33 -8.13 45.20
N ASN A 312 -0.88 -8.59 44.11
CA ASN A 312 -0.16 -9.42 43.17
C ASN A 312 -0.47 -8.92 41.76
N GLY A 313 0.08 -9.56 40.75
CA GLY A 313 -0.22 -9.16 39.39
C GLY A 313 0.63 -9.89 38.39
N TYR A 314 0.49 -9.46 37.15
CA TYR A 314 1.23 -10.06 36.05
C TYR A 314 1.95 -9.01 35.23
N ALA A 315 2.96 -9.46 34.50
CA ALA A 315 3.71 -8.65 33.57
C ALA A 315 3.93 -9.43 32.28
N PHE A 316 4.11 -8.70 31.18
CA PHE A 316 4.41 -9.29 29.90
C PHE A 316 5.28 -8.33 29.08
N GLY A 317 6.00 -8.86 28.10
CA GLY A 317 6.87 -8.02 27.26
C GLY A 317 7.01 -8.60 25.87
N MET A 318 6.88 -7.73 24.87
CA MET A 318 6.98 -8.13 23.47
C MET A 318 7.89 -7.19 22.68
N GLY A 319 8.59 -7.75 21.69
CA GLY A 319 9.35 -6.96 20.74
C GLY A 319 8.45 -6.49 19.62
N VAL A 320 8.40 -5.18 19.38
CA VAL A 320 7.52 -4.58 18.37
C VAL A 320 7.90 -5.10 16.97
N GLU A 321 9.21 -5.20 16.69
CA GLU A 321 9.69 -5.72 15.41
C GLU A 321 9.24 -7.15 15.17
N ARG A 322 9.26 -8.00 16.21
CA ARG A 322 8.79 -9.39 16.10
C ARG A 322 7.31 -9.44 15.69
N ILE A 323 6.48 -8.62 16.33
CA ILE A 323 5.06 -8.52 16.01
C ILE A 323 4.88 -8.03 14.56
N ALA A 324 5.63 -7.00 14.16
CA ALA A 324 5.57 -6.44 12.81
C ALA A 324 6.00 -7.47 11.76
N MET A 325 7.08 -8.22 12.04
CA MET A 325 7.57 -9.26 11.12
C MET A 325 6.50 -10.32 10.87
N LEU A 326 5.82 -10.75 11.92
CA LEU A 326 4.76 -11.77 11.80
C LEU A 326 3.53 -11.20 11.09
N LYS A 327 3.17 -9.96 11.39
CA LYS A 327 1.98 -9.33 10.82
C LYS A 327 2.13 -9.06 9.31
N TYR A 328 3.31 -8.58 8.90
CA TYR A 328 3.55 -8.15 7.53
C TYR A 328 4.32 -9.16 6.68
N GLY A 329 4.71 -10.30 7.27
CA GLY A 329 5.48 -11.31 6.55
C GLY A 329 6.89 -10.88 6.23
N ILE A 330 7.51 -10.10 7.10
CA ILE A 330 8.88 -9.62 6.93
C ILE A 330 9.83 -10.67 7.53
N ASP A 331 10.81 -11.11 6.76
CA ASP A 331 11.67 -12.22 7.16
C ASP A 331 13.08 -11.82 7.64
N ASP A 332 13.41 -10.54 7.60
CA ASP A 332 14.72 -10.06 8.03
C ASP A 332 14.55 -8.74 8.80
N LEU A 333 14.95 -8.76 10.07
CA LEU A 333 14.80 -7.61 10.96
C LEU A 333 15.59 -6.39 10.48
N ARG A 334 16.69 -6.60 9.76
CA ARG A 334 17.55 -5.51 9.28
C ARG A 334 16.81 -4.58 8.31
N LEU A 335 15.78 -5.10 7.61
CA LEU A 335 14.98 -4.29 6.68
C LEU A 335 14.33 -3.08 7.36
N PHE A 336 14.01 -3.19 8.66
CA PHE A 336 13.43 -2.08 9.41
C PHE A 336 14.38 -0.90 9.54
N PHE A 337 15.69 -1.13 9.44
CA PHE A 337 16.70 -0.14 9.80
C PHE A 337 17.61 0.29 8.63
N GLU A 338 17.37 -0.25 7.43
CA GLU A 338 18.17 0.09 6.23
C GLU A 338 17.70 1.37 5.53
N ASN A 339 16.55 1.87 5.90
CA ASN A 339 15.96 3.09 5.32
C ASN A 339 15.75 2.99 3.80
N ASP A 340 15.41 1.80 3.32
CA ASP A 340 15.12 1.58 1.89
C ASP A 340 13.68 1.99 1.62
N LEU A 341 13.50 3.02 0.79
CA LEU A 341 12.16 3.55 0.47
C LEU A 341 11.28 2.51 -0.24
N ARG A 342 11.88 1.57 -0.97
CA ARG A 342 11.11 0.49 -1.61
C ARG A 342 10.42 -0.39 -0.57
N PHE A 343 11.09 -0.59 0.58
CA PHE A 343 10.53 -1.33 1.70
C PHE A 343 9.44 -0.49 2.41
N ILE A 344 9.79 0.74 2.78
CA ILE A 344 8.91 1.60 3.60
C ILE A 344 7.59 1.91 2.87
N ARG A 345 7.63 2.15 1.57
CA ARG A 345 6.45 2.53 0.77
C ARG A 345 5.40 1.42 0.64
N GLN A 346 5.73 0.19 1.02
CA GLN A 346 4.78 -0.92 0.97
C GLN A 346 3.73 -0.84 2.09
N PHE A 347 3.98 -0.06 3.13
CA PHE A 347 3.11 0.00 4.31
C PHE A 347 2.23 1.24 4.27
N LYS A 348 0.89 1.05 4.40
CA LYS A 348 -0.12 2.12 4.32
C LYS A 348 -0.95 2.19 5.59
#